data_6775c977ae9c4c53b051f4ff02466484
#
_entry.id   6775c977ae9c4c53b051f4ff02466484
#
_cell.length_a   1.000
_cell.length_b   1.000
_cell.length_c   1.000
_cell.angle_alpha   90.00
_cell.angle_beta   90.00
_cell.angle_gamma   90.00
#
_symmetry.space_group_name_H-M   'P 1'
#
loop_
_entity.id
_entity.type
_entity.pdbx_description
1 polymer ?
#
loop_
_entity_poly.entity_id
_entity_poly.type
_entity_poly.pdbx_seq_one_letter_code
_entity_poly.pdbx_strand_id
1 'polypeptide(L)'
;MHLYRHHRLATSFCCHSPPSLPDIRPMTTPLLPNFFAGRWQTGAGTGTPLFDPVLGTELARVSSAGIDLEEGFAFARQQGGVALRALSYGQRAALLGKIVEVLQAHRDAYYEIATTNSGTVAKDSGVDIDGAIFTLGYYAKQGAALGDATLLLDGERIRMAKDPAFQTQHIQVPTHGVALFINAFNFPSWGLWEKAAPALLSGVPVIIKPATATAWLTQRMVKDVVDAGVLPVGALSVICGSSAGLMDQLQAFDVVSFTGSAETGKIIRSHRAVTELSVRCNIEADSLNSALLSPAATANSEAFQLLVAEAAREMTVKSGQKCTAIRRIFVPRALYQAAAEAIGARLAKTTVGNPRNETVRMGALVSQEQKASVLAGLAQLKTEATVLFDGNTAGLVDADANSACVAPVLLGTEQPMAAQVLHAVEVFGPVSTLMPYDSIDEAYTMIRRGEGSLVCSVYSEDPAFTAQASVALASSHGRVHAISPDVAALHSGHGNVMPMSLHGGPGRAGGGEELGGLRALNFYHRRSAVQGSALALDALAAQGGKLAL
;
A
#
# COMPACT_ATOMS: atom_id res chain seq x y z
N MET A 1 20.93 20.27 102.02
CA MET A 1 19.83 21.26 102.18
C MET A 1 19.35 21.59 100.73
N HIS A 2 18.07 21.48 100.52
CA HIS A 2 17.26 21.70 99.32
C HIS A 2 17.37 20.69 98.23
N LEU A 3 16.38 19.80 98.24
CA LEU A 3 15.90 18.88 97.19
C LEU A 3 15.23 19.63 96.07
N TYR A 4 15.59 19.31 94.80
CA TYR A 4 14.76 19.64 93.63
C TYR A 4 14.29 18.33 93.02
N ARG A 5 12.94 18.16 92.95
CA ARG A 5 12.23 17.09 92.26
C ARG A 5 12.13 17.43 90.77
N HIS A 6 12.59 16.53 89.94
CA HIS A 6 12.30 16.57 88.51
C HIS A 6 10.98 15.85 88.18
N HIS A 7 9.99 16.56 87.73
CA HIS A 7 8.82 15.98 87.07
C HIS A 7 9.19 15.62 85.58
N ARG A 8 9.05 14.33 85.21
CA ARG A 8 9.10 13.86 83.86
C ARG A 8 7.67 13.97 83.27
N LEU A 9 7.48 14.79 82.23
CA LEU A 9 6.32 14.78 81.35
C LEU A 9 6.55 13.73 80.29
N ALA A 10 5.67 12.71 80.25
CA ALA A 10 5.60 11.73 79.14
C ALA A 10 4.81 12.32 78.01
N THR A 11 5.48 12.68 76.93
CA THR A 11 4.83 13.04 75.66
C THR A 11 4.57 11.76 74.87
N SER A 12 3.27 11.41 74.68
CA SER A 12 2.77 10.36 73.80
C SER A 12 2.91 10.81 72.34
N PHE A 13 3.81 10.18 71.59
CA PHE A 13 3.88 10.33 70.14
C PHE A 13 2.84 9.42 69.50
N CYS A 14 1.75 9.99 68.99
CA CYS A 14 0.87 9.30 68.06
C CYS A 14 1.61 9.09 66.74
N CYS A 15 1.98 7.84 66.42
CA CYS A 15 2.40 7.45 65.07
C CYS A 15 1.21 7.55 64.12
N HIS A 16 1.15 8.62 63.33
CA HIS A 16 0.30 8.68 62.16
C HIS A 16 1.03 7.93 61.02
N SER A 17 0.46 6.82 60.55
CA SER A 17 0.89 6.16 59.31
C SER A 17 0.74 7.15 58.13
N PRO A 18 1.72 7.24 57.20
CA PRO A 18 1.58 8.09 56.03
C PRO A 18 0.40 7.59 55.18
N PRO A 19 -0.35 8.49 54.51
CA PRO A 19 -1.41 8.08 53.62
C PRO A 19 -0.84 7.20 52.50
N SER A 20 -1.47 6.05 52.26
CA SER A 20 -1.16 5.17 51.15
C SER A 20 -1.25 5.97 49.85
N LEU A 21 -0.19 5.97 49.04
CA LEU A 21 -0.18 6.50 47.67
C LEU A 21 -1.35 5.87 46.89
N PRO A 22 -2.06 6.63 46.09
CA PRO A 22 -3.12 6.08 45.26
C PRO A 22 -2.53 4.99 44.36
N ASP A 23 -3.22 3.86 44.31
CA ASP A 23 -2.92 2.71 43.46
C ASP A 23 -2.98 3.17 41.99
N ILE A 24 -1.81 3.58 41.44
CA ILE A 24 -1.68 3.93 40.03
C ILE A 24 -1.76 2.60 39.28
N ARG A 25 -2.99 2.13 39.02
CA ARG A 25 -3.18 1.05 38.06
C ARG A 25 -2.58 1.52 36.75
N PRO A 26 -1.69 0.74 36.12
CA PRO A 26 -1.19 1.10 34.81
C PRO A 26 -2.40 1.30 33.88
N MET A 27 -2.48 2.45 33.25
CA MET A 27 -3.51 2.71 32.24
C MET A 27 -3.36 1.61 31.18
N THR A 28 -4.31 0.69 31.12
CA THR A 28 -4.29 -0.37 30.13
C THR A 28 -4.49 0.26 28.76
N THR A 29 -3.50 0.10 27.88
CA THR A 29 -3.56 0.58 26.50
C THR A 29 -4.81 0.04 25.81
N PRO A 30 -5.59 0.86 25.08
CA PRO A 30 -6.87 0.43 24.53
C PRO A 30 -6.69 -0.69 23.49
N LEU A 31 -7.54 -1.69 23.55
CA LEU A 31 -7.66 -2.74 22.55
C LEU A 31 -8.63 -2.24 21.46
N LEU A 32 -8.13 -2.03 20.23
CA LEU A 32 -8.93 -1.54 19.11
C LEU A 32 -10.02 -2.56 18.75
N PRO A 33 -11.29 -2.16 18.67
CA PRO A 33 -12.36 -3.07 18.29
C PRO A 33 -12.34 -3.39 16.78
N ASN A 34 -12.79 -4.59 16.46
CA ASN A 34 -13.06 -5.04 15.10
C ASN A 34 -14.51 -4.71 14.73
N PHE A 35 -14.78 -4.38 13.47
CA PHE A 35 -16.14 -4.32 12.93
C PHE A 35 -16.37 -5.55 12.06
N PHE A 36 -17.14 -6.51 12.59
CA PHE A 36 -17.34 -7.79 11.94
C PHE A 36 -18.75 -8.33 12.22
N ALA A 37 -19.37 -9.00 11.28
CA ALA A 37 -20.77 -9.43 11.37
C ALA A 37 -21.73 -8.27 11.77
N GLY A 38 -21.51 -7.07 11.22
CA GLY A 38 -22.36 -5.90 11.43
C GLY A 38 -22.30 -5.25 12.81
N ARG A 39 -21.32 -5.59 13.66
CA ARG A 39 -21.17 -5.06 15.01
C ARG A 39 -19.72 -4.81 15.39
N TRP A 40 -19.51 -3.82 16.27
CA TRP A 40 -18.22 -3.62 16.93
C TRP A 40 -18.01 -4.67 18.01
N GLN A 41 -16.85 -5.32 18.00
CA GLN A 41 -16.48 -6.35 18.97
C GLN A 41 -14.98 -6.35 19.24
N THR A 42 -14.63 -6.50 20.50
CA THR A 42 -13.22 -6.54 20.92
C THR A 42 -12.75 -7.99 20.94
N GLY A 43 -11.59 -8.24 20.35
CA GLY A 43 -10.96 -9.56 20.41
C GLY A 43 -10.52 -9.93 21.82
N ALA A 44 -10.41 -11.22 22.09
CA ALA A 44 -10.00 -11.74 23.40
C ALA A 44 -8.49 -11.61 23.64
N GLY A 45 -8.09 -11.74 24.91
CA GLY A 45 -6.70 -11.71 25.35
C GLY A 45 -6.09 -10.32 25.43
N THR A 46 -4.78 -10.25 25.63
CA THR A 46 -4.05 -8.99 25.77
C THR A 46 -3.79 -8.28 24.46
N GLY A 47 -3.92 -9.00 23.32
CA GLY A 47 -3.65 -8.48 21.99
C GLY A 47 -2.17 -8.19 21.71
N THR A 48 -1.88 -7.84 20.45
CA THR A 48 -0.55 -7.43 19.97
C THR A 48 -0.43 -5.92 20.08
N PRO A 49 0.64 -5.37 20.70
CA PRO A 49 0.83 -3.94 20.86
C PRO A 49 1.21 -3.27 19.54
N LEU A 50 0.77 -2.03 19.38
CA LEU A 50 1.16 -1.08 18.35
C LEU A 50 2.03 -0.01 19.00
N PHE A 51 3.14 0.34 18.37
CA PHE A 51 4.12 1.25 18.94
C PHE A 51 4.29 2.52 18.10
N ASP A 52 4.68 3.58 18.75
CA ASP A 52 5.32 4.72 18.13
C ASP A 52 6.74 4.32 17.71
N PRO A 53 7.08 4.35 16.40
CA PRO A 53 8.38 3.86 15.95
C PRO A 53 9.55 4.78 16.31
N VAL A 54 9.27 6.02 16.75
CA VAL A 54 10.30 6.98 17.18
C VAL A 54 10.48 6.94 18.70
N LEU A 55 9.38 7.00 19.45
CA LEU A 55 9.39 7.11 20.90
C LEU A 55 9.39 5.74 21.62
N GLY A 56 9.05 4.65 20.90
CA GLY A 56 8.94 3.31 21.49
C GLY A 56 7.75 3.14 22.44
N THR A 57 6.85 4.13 22.54
CA THR A 57 5.69 4.07 23.42
C THR A 57 4.59 3.20 22.82
N GLU A 58 3.93 2.41 23.63
CA GLU A 58 2.77 1.62 23.24
C GLU A 58 1.55 2.55 23.07
N LEU A 59 0.88 2.46 21.93
CA LEU A 59 -0.21 3.35 21.53
C LEU A 59 -1.59 2.71 21.68
N ALA A 60 -1.70 1.48 21.22
CA ALA A 60 -2.93 0.67 21.20
C ALA A 60 -2.56 -0.81 21.10
N ARG A 61 -3.56 -1.68 21.18
CA ARG A 61 -3.42 -3.12 20.93
C ARG A 61 -4.49 -3.60 19.96
N VAL A 62 -4.22 -4.70 19.28
CA VAL A 62 -5.16 -5.36 18.37
C VAL A 62 -5.26 -6.85 18.67
N SER A 63 -6.46 -7.41 18.53
CA SER A 63 -6.71 -8.84 18.65
C SER A 63 -7.89 -9.25 17.81
N SER A 64 -7.75 -10.36 17.08
CA SER A 64 -8.83 -11.07 16.40
C SER A 64 -9.23 -12.38 17.12
N ALA A 65 -8.63 -12.68 18.27
CA ALA A 65 -8.92 -13.90 19.02
C ALA A 65 -10.38 -13.92 19.48
N GLY A 66 -11.06 -15.05 19.30
CA GLY A 66 -12.47 -15.23 19.68
C GLY A 66 -13.49 -14.56 18.77
N ILE A 67 -13.08 -13.90 17.70
CA ILE A 67 -13.99 -13.39 16.65
C ILE A 67 -14.47 -14.58 15.80
N ASP A 68 -15.78 -14.70 15.63
CA ASP A 68 -16.38 -15.73 14.77
C ASP A 68 -16.20 -15.33 13.29
N LEU A 69 -15.22 -15.98 12.65
CA LEU A 69 -14.88 -15.70 11.24
C LEU A 69 -15.97 -16.21 10.30
N GLU A 70 -16.56 -17.37 10.57
CA GLU A 70 -17.60 -17.96 9.73
C GLU A 70 -18.84 -17.06 9.69
N GLU A 71 -19.32 -16.60 10.87
CA GLU A 71 -20.43 -15.65 10.97
C GLU A 71 -20.16 -14.38 10.16
N GLY A 72 -18.96 -13.79 10.31
CA GLY A 72 -18.63 -12.54 9.63
C GLY A 72 -18.58 -12.64 8.11
N PHE A 73 -17.98 -13.71 7.58
CA PHE A 73 -17.94 -13.95 6.14
C PHE A 73 -19.34 -14.26 5.58
N ALA A 74 -20.13 -15.07 6.28
CA ALA A 74 -21.52 -15.35 5.91
C ALA A 74 -22.37 -14.07 5.91
N PHE A 75 -22.22 -13.23 6.93
CA PHE A 75 -22.91 -11.96 7.05
C PHE A 75 -22.56 -11.00 5.90
N ALA A 76 -21.28 -10.86 5.57
CA ALA A 76 -20.85 -10.02 4.46
C ALA A 76 -21.44 -10.50 3.13
N ARG A 77 -21.44 -11.81 2.85
CA ARG A 77 -22.04 -12.38 1.61
C ARG A 77 -23.56 -12.16 1.55
N GLN A 78 -24.27 -12.49 2.63
CA GLN A 78 -25.73 -12.58 2.66
C GLN A 78 -26.41 -11.23 2.88
N GLN A 79 -25.81 -10.33 3.63
CA GLN A 79 -26.36 -9.00 3.89
C GLN A 79 -25.67 -7.94 3.01
N GLY A 80 -24.38 -7.73 3.19
CA GLY A 80 -23.63 -6.67 2.48
C GLY A 80 -23.65 -6.85 0.97
N GLY A 81 -23.33 -8.05 0.49
CA GLY A 81 -23.28 -8.36 -0.93
C GLY A 81 -24.66 -8.29 -1.61
N VAL A 82 -25.71 -8.77 -0.95
CA VAL A 82 -27.09 -8.68 -1.48
C VAL A 82 -27.52 -7.21 -1.59
N ALA A 83 -27.30 -6.42 -0.53
CA ALA A 83 -27.67 -5.00 -0.52
C ALA A 83 -26.90 -4.19 -1.57
N LEU A 84 -25.59 -4.42 -1.73
CA LEU A 84 -24.80 -3.73 -2.75
C LEU A 84 -25.20 -4.08 -4.18
N ARG A 85 -25.44 -5.36 -4.47
CA ARG A 85 -25.86 -5.81 -5.82
C ARG A 85 -27.27 -5.39 -6.21
N ALA A 86 -28.13 -5.05 -5.24
CA ALA A 86 -29.44 -4.45 -5.51
C ALA A 86 -29.36 -3.01 -6.05
N LEU A 87 -28.20 -2.35 -5.93
CA LEU A 87 -27.94 -0.99 -6.40
C LEU A 87 -27.34 -0.99 -7.80
N SER A 88 -27.64 0.06 -8.58
CA SER A 88 -26.95 0.35 -9.85
C SER A 88 -25.52 0.84 -9.60
N TYR A 89 -24.69 0.91 -10.67
CA TYR A 89 -23.35 1.47 -10.57
C TYR A 89 -23.38 2.94 -10.11
N GLY A 90 -24.32 3.74 -10.61
CA GLY A 90 -24.48 5.13 -10.20
C GLY A 90 -24.84 5.27 -8.71
N GLN A 91 -25.71 4.40 -8.20
CA GLN A 91 -26.07 4.39 -6.77
C GLN A 91 -24.87 3.97 -5.89
N ARG A 92 -24.11 2.95 -6.29
CA ARG A 92 -22.87 2.56 -5.58
C ARG A 92 -21.80 3.65 -5.67
N ALA A 93 -21.69 4.34 -6.80
CA ALA A 93 -20.80 5.50 -6.96
C ALA A 93 -21.15 6.63 -5.99
N ALA A 94 -22.44 6.91 -5.77
CA ALA A 94 -22.89 7.88 -4.78
C ALA A 94 -22.47 7.50 -3.35
N LEU A 95 -22.46 6.20 -3.01
CA LEU A 95 -21.92 5.73 -1.72
C LEU A 95 -20.42 6.02 -1.58
N LEU A 96 -19.63 5.82 -2.64
CA LEU A 96 -18.20 6.18 -2.63
C LEU A 96 -18.00 7.68 -2.42
N GLY A 97 -18.84 8.53 -3.04
CA GLY A 97 -18.83 9.98 -2.80
C GLY A 97 -19.04 10.34 -1.34
N LYS A 98 -20.01 9.69 -0.67
CA LYS A 98 -20.25 9.89 0.77
C LYS A 98 -19.07 9.41 1.64
N ILE A 99 -18.39 8.33 1.26
CA ILE A 99 -17.16 7.90 1.96
C ILE A 99 -16.10 9.00 1.85
N VAL A 100 -15.91 9.60 0.67
CA VAL A 100 -14.97 10.73 0.47
C VAL A 100 -15.28 11.87 1.43
N GLU A 101 -16.55 12.28 1.56
CA GLU A 101 -16.97 13.34 2.47
C GLU A 101 -16.62 13.02 3.94
N VAL A 102 -16.91 11.81 4.39
CA VAL A 102 -16.57 11.33 5.74
C VAL A 102 -15.08 11.38 5.99
N LEU A 103 -14.28 10.83 5.07
CA LEU A 103 -12.83 10.77 5.23
C LEU A 103 -12.19 12.16 5.20
N GLN A 104 -12.69 13.08 4.38
CA GLN A 104 -12.25 14.47 4.36
C GLN A 104 -12.54 15.18 5.68
N ALA A 105 -13.69 14.94 6.29
CA ALA A 105 -14.07 15.54 7.57
C ALA A 105 -13.17 15.13 8.74
N HIS A 106 -12.54 13.94 8.66
CA HIS A 106 -11.68 13.40 9.71
C HIS A 106 -10.17 13.40 9.35
N ARG A 107 -9.80 14.08 8.26
CA ARG A 107 -8.47 14.05 7.66
C ARG A 107 -7.34 14.34 8.67
N ASP A 108 -7.49 15.37 9.50
CA ASP A 108 -6.45 15.79 10.45
C ASP A 108 -6.16 14.70 11.50
N ALA A 109 -7.18 14.00 12.00
CA ALA A 109 -7.01 12.88 12.91
C ALA A 109 -6.25 11.71 12.26
N TYR A 110 -6.42 11.48 10.98
CA TYR A 110 -5.67 10.45 10.24
C TYR A 110 -4.19 10.82 10.10
N TYR A 111 -3.89 12.09 9.87
CA TYR A 111 -2.50 12.59 9.82
C TYR A 111 -1.80 12.43 11.17
N GLU A 112 -2.50 12.71 12.27
CA GLU A 112 -1.98 12.52 13.62
C GLU A 112 -1.65 11.03 13.89
N ILE A 113 -2.56 10.11 13.53
CA ILE A 113 -2.34 8.67 13.65
C ILE A 113 -1.17 8.22 12.76
N ALA A 114 -1.08 8.69 11.52
CA ALA A 114 0.02 8.35 10.61
C ALA A 114 1.38 8.82 11.14
N THR A 115 1.46 10.04 11.67
CA THR A 115 2.67 10.57 12.30
C THR A 115 3.08 9.72 13.51
N THR A 116 2.10 9.33 14.34
CA THR A 116 2.33 8.65 15.61
C THR A 116 2.62 7.16 15.43
N ASN A 117 1.80 6.46 14.64
CA ASN A 117 1.89 4.99 14.50
C ASN A 117 2.71 4.52 13.29
N SER A 118 2.74 5.30 12.19
CA SER A 118 3.55 4.95 11.02
C SER A 118 4.90 5.69 10.97
N GLY A 119 5.13 6.68 11.83
CA GLY A 119 6.37 7.46 11.88
C GLY A 119 6.60 8.34 10.66
N THR A 120 5.55 8.75 9.94
CA THR A 120 5.66 9.49 8.69
C THR A 120 5.54 11.00 8.90
N VAL A 121 6.34 11.79 8.17
CA VAL A 121 6.14 13.25 8.09
C VAL A 121 4.82 13.57 7.37
N ALA A 122 4.24 14.75 7.63
CA ALA A 122 2.93 15.13 7.09
C ALA A 122 2.84 15.00 5.56
N LYS A 123 3.90 15.39 4.83
CA LYS A 123 3.95 15.26 3.37
C LYS A 123 3.81 13.81 2.91
N ASP A 124 4.44 12.87 3.61
CA ASP A 124 4.40 11.44 3.30
C ASP A 124 3.07 10.80 3.72
N SER A 125 2.47 11.29 4.83
CA SER A 125 1.11 10.92 5.23
C SER A 125 0.08 11.33 4.18
N GLY A 126 0.28 12.49 3.52
CA GLY A 126 -0.57 12.93 2.41
C GLY A 126 -0.55 12.00 1.20
N VAL A 127 0.58 11.40 0.86
CA VAL A 127 0.65 10.41 -0.23
C VAL A 127 -0.26 9.21 0.05
N ASP A 128 -0.38 8.78 1.29
CA ASP A 128 -1.24 7.68 1.72
C ASP A 128 -2.71 8.12 1.88
N ILE A 129 -2.97 9.13 2.69
CA ILE A 129 -4.33 9.54 3.10
C ILE A 129 -5.05 10.28 1.97
N ASP A 130 -4.42 11.31 1.40
CA ASP A 130 -5.05 12.09 0.32
C ASP A 130 -5.08 11.28 -0.98
N GLY A 131 -4.08 10.42 -1.21
CA GLY A 131 -4.07 9.47 -2.31
C GLY A 131 -5.26 8.50 -2.25
N ALA A 132 -5.62 8.01 -1.05
CA ALA A 132 -6.78 7.16 -0.83
C ALA A 132 -8.10 7.90 -1.14
N ILE A 133 -8.26 9.11 -0.61
CA ILE A 133 -9.45 9.95 -0.82
C ILE A 133 -9.61 10.30 -2.31
N PHE A 134 -8.50 10.64 -2.97
CA PHE A 134 -8.48 10.89 -4.41
C PHE A 134 -8.92 9.67 -5.22
N THR A 135 -8.42 8.48 -4.87
CA THR A 135 -8.76 7.23 -5.55
C THR A 135 -10.25 6.90 -5.41
N LEU A 136 -10.82 7.05 -4.21
CA LEU A 136 -12.27 6.91 -3.98
C LEU A 136 -13.07 7.88 -4.84
N GLY A 137 -12.69 9.16 -4.87
CA GLY A 137 -13.35 10.19 -5.68
C GLY A 137 -13.28 9.90 -7.17
N TYR A 138 -12.16 9.36 -7.64
CA TYR A 138 -12.02 8.93 -9.03
C TYR A 138 -13.01 7.80 -9.38
N TYR A 139 -13.11 6.74 -8.57
CA TYR A 139 -14.05 5.64 -8.81
C TYR A 139 -15.51 6.08 -8.62
N ALA A 140 -15.81 7.01 -7.72
CA ALA A 140 -17.12 7.63 -7.62
C ALA A 140 -17.51 8.33 -8.93
N LYS A 141 -16.59 9.08 -9.54
CA LYS A 141 -16.82 9.74 -10.84
C LYS A 141 -16.99 8.73 -11.98
N GLN A 142 -16.14 7.70 -12.05
CA GLN A 142 -16.22 6.66 -13.08
C GLN A 142 -17.53 5.86 -12.98
N GLY A 143 -17.92 5.49 -11.77
CA GLY A 143 -19.16 4.76 -11.54
C GLY A 143 -20.42 5.58 -11.82
N ALA A 144 -20.40 6.87 -11.53
CA ALA A 144 -21.50 7.78 -11.86
C ALA A 144 -21.77 7.84 -13.37
N ALA A 145 -20.73 7.74 -14.19
CA ALA A 145 -20.86 7.70 -15.65
C ALA A 145 -21.53 6.41 -16.17
N LEU A 146 -21.54 5.32 -15.38
CA LEU A 146 -22.26 4.08 -15.70
C LEU A 146 -23.77 4.16 -15.40
N GLY A 147 -24.21 5.16 -14.65
CA GLY A 147 -25.62 5.46 -14.38
C GLY A 147 -26.39 4.30 -13.75
N ASP A 148 -27.55 4.01 -14.32
CA ASP A 148 -28.47 2.99 -13.80
C ASP A 148 -28.12 1.55 -14.24
N ALA A 149 -26.99 1.35 -14.93
CA ALA A 149 -26.55 0.04 -15.33
C ALA A 149 -26.38 -0.91 -14.14
N THR A 150 -26.74 -2.17 -14.31
CA THR A 150 -26.60 -3.25 -13.31
C THR A 150 -25.59 -4.32 -13.74
N LEU A 151 -25.20 -4.31 -15.03
CA LEU A 151 -24.16 -5.15 -15.62
C LEU A 151 -23.29 -4.32 -16.56
N LEU A 152 -22.16 -4.85 -17.00
CA LEU A 152 -21.29 -4.21 -17.99
C LEU A 152 -21.29 -5.03 -19.29
N LEU A 153 -21.41 -4.35 -20.43
CA LEU A 153 -21.23 -4.95 -21.75
C LEU A 153 -19.74 -4.98 -22.08
N ASP A 154 -19.24 -6.14 -22.45
CA ASP A 154 -17.83 -6.38 -22.73
C ASP A 154 -17.65 -6.67 -24.24
N GLY A 155 -17.24 -5.65 -24.96
CA GLY A 155 -17.10 -5.69 -26.41
C GLY A 155 -18.43 -5.66 -27.17
N GLU A 156 -18.33 -5.80 -28.50
CA GLU A 156 -19.46 -5.77 -29.41
C GLU A 156 -20.12 -7.14 -29.56
N ARG A 157 -21.37 -7.16 -29.98
CA ARG A 157 -22.10 -8.40 -30.35
C ARG A 157 -21.48 -9.06 -31.56
N ILE A 158 -21.44 -10.38 -31.55
CA ILE A 158 -20.91 -11.18 -32.64
C ILE A 158 -21.99 -12.14 -33.15
N ARG A 159 -22.18 -12.17 -34.45
CA ARG A 159 -23.09 -13.13 -35.10
C ARG A 159 -22.51 -14.55 -35.02
N MET A 160 -23.32 -15.51 -34.57
CA MET A 160 -22.92 -16.90 -34.37
C MET A 160 -23.28 -17.84 -35.52
N ALA A 161 -24.16 -17.42 -36.42
CA ALA A 161 -24.64 -18.25 -37.55
C ALA A 161 -24.72 -17.41 -38.84
N LYS A 162 -25.05 -18.07 -39.98
CA LYS A 162 -25.33 -17.36 -41.24
C LYS A 162 -26.54 -16.44 -41.06
N ASP A 163 -27.56 -16.87 -40.32
CA ASP A 163 -28.70 -16.03 -39.95
C ASP A 163 -28.27 -15.07 -38.82
N PRO A 164 -28.46 -13.75 -38.95
CA PRO A 164 -28.12 -12.75 -37.98
C PRO A 164 -28.98 -12.79 -36.71
N ALA A 165 -30.06 -13.58 -36.69
CA ALA A 165 -30.94 -13.72 -35.53
C ALA A 165 -30.25 -14.35 -34.32
N PHE A 166 -29.21 -15.20 -34.54
CA PHE A 166 -28.47 -15.86 -33.46
C PHE A 166 -27.11 -15.19 -33.24
N GLN A 167 -26.92 -14.60 -32.06
CA GLN A 167 -25.77 -13.76 -31.69
C GLN A 167 -25.22 -14.13 -30.30
N THR A 168 -24.05 -13.64 -29.98
CA THR A 168 -23.45 -13.66 -28.62
C THR A 168 -23.06 -12.26 -28.18
N GLN A 169 -23.25 -11.99 -26.89
CA GLN A 169 -22.78 -10.80 -26.17
C GLN A 169 -22.03 -11.23 -24.93
N HIS A 170 -20.81 -10.76 -24.76
CA HIS A 170 -20.12 -10.91 -23.48
C HIS A 170 -20.61 -9.84 -22.50
N ILE A 171 -20.84 -10.25 -21.26
CA ILE A 171 -21.22 -9.36 -20.16
C ILE A 171 -20.31 -9.61 -18.98
N GLN A 172 -20.21 -8.62 -18.13
CA GLN A 172 -19.58 -8.74 -16.81
C GLN A 172 -20.61 -8.40 -15.73
N VAL A 173 -20.70 -9.27 -14.74
CA VAL A 173 -21.59 -9.11 -13.57
C VAL A 173 -20.78 -9.26 -12.28
N PRO A 174 -21.19 -8.61 -11.16
CA PRO A 174 -20.53 -8.77 -9.87
C PRO A 174 -20.41 -10.24 -9.46
N THR A 175 -19.26 -10.61 -8.87
CA THR A 175 -19.19 -11.91 -8.18
C THR A 175 -20.14 -11.93 -6.97
N HIS A 176 -20.68 -13.11 -6.61
CA HIS A 176 -21.59 -13.26 -5.47
C HIS A 176 -20.86 -13.48 -4.14
N GLY A 177 -19.53 -13.38 -4.14
CA GLY A 177 -18.68 -13.56 -2.97
C GLY A 177 -18.38 -12.28 -2.20
N VAL A 178 -17.36 -12.38 -1.36
CA VAL A 178 -16.73 -11.27 -0.65
C VAL A 178 -15.33 -11.02 -1.20
N ALA A 179 -14.80 -9.82 -1.01
CA ALA A 179 -13.41 -9.48 -1.24
C ALA A 179 -12.65 -9.45 0.09
N LEU A 180 -11.76 -10.40 0.29
CA LEU A 180 -10.81 -10.41 1.41
C LEU A 180 -9.55 -9.65 1.01
N PHE A 181 -9.21 -8.60 1.74
CA PHE A 181 -7.95 -7.86 1.57
C PHE A 181 -7.01 -8.11 2.74
N ILE A 182 -5.79 -8.54 2.46
CA ILE A 182 -4.71 -8.69 3.42
C ILE A 182 -3.62 -7.73 2.99
N ASN A 183 -3.50 -6.61 3.70
CA ASN A 183 -2.71 -5.47 3.28
C ASN A 183 -1.37 -5.34 4.00
N ALA A 184 -0.42 -4.66 3.35
CA ALA A 184 0.89 -4.29 3.88
C ALA A 184 0.81 -3.09 4.83
N PHE A 185 1.90 -2.85 5.56
CA PHE A 185 1.98 -1.81 6.59
C PHE A 185 2.25 -0.39 6.04
N ASN A 186 2.80 -0.30 4.85
CA ASN A 186 3.38 0.95 4.33
C ASN A 186 2.35 1.96 3.81
N PHE A 187 1.16 1.50 3.40
CA PHE A 187 0.04 2.34 2.97
C PHE A 187 -1.27 1.89 3.66
N PRO A 188 -1.41 2.10 4.99
CA PRO A 188 -2.58 1.63 5.73
C PRO A 188 -3.90 2.30 5.32
N SER A 189 -3.85 3.48 4.71
CA SER A 189 -5.00 4.21 4.16
C SER A 189 -5.23 3.84 2.69
N TRP A 190 -4.29 4.17 1.83
CA TRP A 190 -4.42 3.97 0.39
C TRP A 190 -4.60 2.49 0.04
N GLY A 191 -3.84 1.58 0.66
CA GLY A 191 -3.93 0.15 0.41
C GLY A 191 -5.30 -0.46 0.70
N LEU A 192 -6.09 0.11 1.64
CA LEU A 192 -7.50 -0.25 1.80
C LEU A 192 -8.33 0.28 0.63
N TRP A 193 -8.26 1.60 0.39
CA TRP A 193 -9.25 2.27 -0.46
C TRP A 193 -8.99 2.10 -1.96
N GLU A 194 -7.75 1.84 -2.38
CA GLU A 194 -7.45 1.47 -3.78
C GLU A 194 -8.17 0.18 -4.21
N LYS A 195 -8.31 -0.78 -3.28
CA LYS A 195 -8.98 -2.06 -3.50
C LYS A 195 -10.48 -2.00 -3.19
N ALA A 196 -10.85 -1.30 -2.11
CA ALA A 196 -12.24 -1.20 -1.67
C ALA A 196 -13.10 -0.36 -2.62
N ALA A 197 -12.55 0.70 -3.23
CA ALA A 197 -13.31 1.52 -4.16
C ALA A 197 -13.84 0.73 -5.38
N PRO A 198 -13.02 0.01 -6.16
CA PRO A 198 -13.53 -0.82 -7.25
C PRO A 198 -14.35 -2.02 -6.78
N ALA A 199 -14.07 -2.62 -5.60
CA ALA A 199 -14.87 -3.72 -5.06
C ALA A 199 -16.30 -3.26 -4.72
N LEU A 200 -16.43 -2.18 -3.95
CA LEU A 200 -17.73 -1.62 -3.57
C LEU A 200 -18.50 -1.12 -4.80
N LEU A 201 -17.82 -0.46 -5.75
CA LEU A 201 -18.42 -0.05 -7.02
C LEU A 201 -18.92 -1.26 -7.82
N SER A 202 -18.21 -2.38 -7.77
CA SER A 202 -18.62 -3.65 -8.37
C SER A 202 -19.81 -4.33 -7.64
N GLY A 203 -20.18 -3.86 -6.43
CA GLY A 203 -21.23 -4.51 -5.64
C GLY A 203 -20.73 -5.69 -4.81
N VAL A 204 -19.42 -5.74 -4.50
CA VAL A 204 -18.77 -6.79 -3.71
C VAL A 204 -18.40 -6.26 -2.33
N PRO A 205 -18.88 -6.90 -1.25
CA PRO A 205 -18.56 -6.48 0.11
C PRO A 205 -17.10 -6.77 0.45
N VAL A 206 -16.53 -5.95 1.32
CA VAL A 206 -15.10 -5.94 1.66
C VAL A 206 -14.89 -6.39 3.11
N ILE A 207 -13.96 -7.31 3.30
CA ILE A 207 -13.35 -7.65 4.59
C ILE A 207 -11.88 -7.27 4.51
N ILE A 208 -11.46 -6.29 5.33
CA ILE A 208 -10.07 -5.84 5.37
C ILE A 208 -9.34 -6.36 6.60
N LYS A 209 -8.18 -6.96 6.38
CA LYS A 209 -7.18 -7.28 7.40
C LYS A 209 -5.95 -6.41 7.18
N PRO A 210 -5.80 -5.28 7.90
CA PRO A 210 -4.61 -4.43 7.80
C PRO A 210 -3.38 -5.13 8.39
N ALA A 211 -2.19 -4.71 7.99
CA ALA A 211 -0.96 -5.11 8.68
C ALA A 211 -1.02 -4.67 10.15
N THR A 212 -0.56 -5.54 11.05
CA THR A 212 -0.69 -5.32 12.50
C THR A 212 -0.03 -4.01 12.92
N ALA A 213 1.20 -3.75 12.48
CA ALA A 213 1.98 -2.59 12.91
C ALA A 213 1.29 -1.23 12.67
N THR A 214 0.47 -1.10 11.63
CA THR A 214 -0.21 0.15 11.24
C THR A 214 -1.74 0.01 11.20
N ALA A 215 -2.28 -0.97 11.87
CA ALA A 215 -3.72 -1.28 11.84
C ALA A 215 -4.60 -0.13 12.35
N TRP A 216 -4.07 0.75 13.19
CA TRP A 216 -4.84 1.81 13.81
C TRP A 216 -5.44 2.79 12.79
N LEU A 217 -4.66 3.24 11.80
CA LEU A 217 -5.17 4.16 10.78
C LEU A 217 -6.30 3.52 9.95
N THR A 218 -6.09 2.29 9.47
CA THR A 218 -7.12 1.56 8.71
C THR A 218 -8.40 1.35 9.54
N GLN A 219 -8.25 0.92 10.79
CA GLN A 219 -9.36 0.69 11.71
C GLN A 219 -10.12 1.99 11.98
N ARG A 220 -9.41 3.10 12.18
CA ARG A 220 -10.03 4.41 12.42
C ARG A 220 -10.83 4.90 11.20
N MET A 221 -10.29 4.76 9.99
CA MET A 221 -11.00 5.14 8.77
C MET A 221 -12.26 4.30 8.54
N VAL A 222 -12.16 2.97 8.76
CA VAL A 222 -13.33 2.09 8.70
C VAL A 222 -14.36 2.47 9.78
N LYS A 223 -13.90 2.80 10.99
CA LYS A 223 -14.77 3.23 12.07
C LYS A 223 -15.57 4.48 11.70
N ASP A 224 -14.93 5.50 11.18
CA ASP A 224 -15.60 6.75 10.82
C ASP A 224 -16.63 6.54 9.70
N VAL A 225 -16.34 5.69 8.70
CA VAL A 225 -17.27 5.33 7.62
C VAL A 225 -18.45 4.51 8.12
N VAL A 226 -18.21 3.54 9.01
CA VAL A 226 -19.27 2.69 9.59
C VAL A 226 -20.19 3.52 10.50
N ASP A 227 -19.60 4.34 11.38
CA ASP A 227 -20.36 5.18 12.32
C ASP A 227 -21.20 6.25 11.60
N ALA A 228 -20.74 6.73 10.45
CA ALA A 228 -21.52 7.62 9.59
C ALA A 228 -22.69 6.94 8.87
N GLY A 229 -22.77 5.60 8.87
CA GLY A 229 -23.87 4.84 8.28
C GLY A 229 -24.04 5.02 6.77
N VAL A 230 -22.96 5.34 6.05
CA VAL A 230 -23.02 5.65 4.61
C VAL A 230 -23.08 4.41 3.72
N LEU A 231 -22.71 3.25 4.22
CA LEU A 231 -22.74 1.97 3.50
C LEU A 231 -23.85 1.05 4.03
N PRO A 232 -24.41 0.16 3.19
CA PRO A 232 -25.24 -0.93 3.68
C PRO A 232 -24.48 -1.78 4.71
N VAL A 233 -25.19 -2.23 5.75
CA VAL A 233 -24.60 -3.07 6.79
C VAL A 233 -24.03 -4.35 6.17
N GLY A 234 -22.80 -4.71 6.53
CA GLY A 234 -22.10 -5.85 5.97
C GLY A 234 -21.30 -5.56 4.68
N ALA A 235 -21.41 -4.35 4.11
CA ALA A 235 -20.64 -3.97 2.92
C ALA A 235 -19.14 -3.74 3.20
N LEU A 236 -18.79 -3.35 4.43
CA LEU A 236 -17.40 -3.10 4.85
C LEU A 236 -17.19 -3.68 6.25
N SER A 237 -16.13 -4.45 6.41
CA SER A 237 -15.72 -5.04 7.69
C SER A 237 -14.21 -4.89 7.88
N VAL A 238 -13.75 -4.76 9.14
CA VAL A 238 -12.33 -4.73 9.51
C VAL A 238 -12.04 -5.72 10.62
N ILE A 239 -10.97 -6.50 10.45
CA ILE A 239 -10.46 -7.42 11.45
C ILE A 239 -8.97 -7.15 11.68
N CYS A 240 -8.62 -6.70 12.89
CA CYS A 240 -7.27 -6.31 13.29
C CYS A 240 -6.63 -7.40 14.16
N GLY A 241 -5.41 -7.80 13.84
CA GLY A 241 -4.68 -8.85 14.56
C GLY A 241 -4.19 -9.96 13.65
N SER A 242 -4.37 -11.22 14.06
CA SER A 242 -3.94 -12.39 13.28
C SER A 242 -4.74 -12.55 11.99
N SER A 243 -4.08 -13.06 10.95
CA SER A 243 -4.72 -13.50 9.70
C SER A 243 -5.08 -14.98 9.69
N ALA A 244 -4.78 -15.70 10.78
CA ALA A 244 -5.06 -17.14 10.88
C ALA A 244 -6.56 -17.43 10.69
N GLY A 245 -6.87 -18.43 9.87
CA GLY A 245 -8.24 -18.88 9.59
C GLY A 245 -9.02 -18.03 8.58
N LEU A 246 -8.56 -16.83 8.20
CA LEU A 246 -9.28 -15.98 7.22
C LEU A 246 -9.38 -16.64 5.84
N MET A 247 -8.30 -17.23 5.37
CA MET A 247 -8.28 -17.93 4.07
C MET A 247 -9.18 -19.17 4.05
N ASP A 248 -9.38 -19.81 5.21
CA ASP A 248 -10.24 -20.99 5.35
C ASP A 248 -11.72 -20.68 5.17
N GLN A 249 -12.13 -19.41 5.35
CA GLN A 249 -13.52 -18.96 5.17
C GLN A 249 -13.88 -18.65 3.72
N LEU A 250 -12.91 -18.67 2.81
CA LEU A 250 -13.15 -18.35 1.41
C LEU A 250 -13.90 -19.45 0.67
N GLN A 251 -14.83 -19.04 -0.19
CA GLN A 251 -15.67 -19.91 -1.03
C GLN A 251 -15.43 -19.59 -2.52
N ALA A 252 -15.89 -20.45 -3.42
CA ALA A 252 -15.61 -20.42 -4.85
C ALA A 252 -15.86 -19.07 -5.58
N PHE A 253 -16.78 -18.25 -5.07
CA PHE A 253 -17.10 -16.95 -5.68
C PHE A 253 -16.42 -15.75 -4.98
N ASP A 254 -15.67 -16.00 -3.91
CA ASP A 254 -14.91 -14.96 -3.25
C ASP A 254 -13.67 -14.57 -4.06
N VAL A 255 -13.06 -13.46 -3.66
CA VAL A 255 -11.77 -13.03 -4.18
C VAL A 255 -10.85 -12.65 -3.03
N VAL A 256 -9.54 -12.84 -3.20
CA VAL A 256 -8.53 -12.40 -2.24
C VAL A 256 -7.49 -11.53 -2.93
N SER A 257 -7.21 -10.35 -2.37
CA SER A 257 -6.08 -9.52 -2.76
C SER A 257 -5.11 -9.38 -1.59
N PHE A 258 -3.86 -9.64 -1.86
CA PHE A 258 -2.76 -9.57 -0.90
C PHE A 258 -1.69 -8.60 -1.37
N THR A 259 -1.22 -7.74 -0.46
CA THR A 259 -0.02 -6.93 -0.63
C THR A 259 0.92 -7.19 0.54
N GLY A 260 2.16 -7.61 0.24
CA GLY A 260 3.16 -7.91 1.27
C GLY A 260 4.37 -8.66 0.71
N SER A 261 5.01 -9.48 1.54
CA SER A 261 6.21 -10.24 1.13
C SER A 261 5.90 -11.35 0.13
N ALA A 262 6.84 -11.64 -0.76
CA ALA A 262 6.74 -12.75 -1.72
C ALA A 262 6.51 -14.09 -1.03
N GLU A 263 7.11 -14.31 0.15
CA GLU A 263 6.93 -15.56 0.91
C GLU A 263 5.48 -15.74 1.39
N THR A 264 4.87 -14.70 1.93
CA THR A 264 3.44 -14.75 2.30
C THR A 264 2.54 -14.88 1.07
N GLY A 265 2.87 -14.19 -0.03
CA GLY A 265 2.18 -14.32 -1.30
C GLY A 265 2.18 -15.76 -1.83
N LYS A 266 3.30 -16.48 -1.69
CA LYS A 266 3.42 -17.89 -2.02
C LYS A 266 2.49 -18.77 -1.18
N ILE A 267 2.43 -18.53 0.14
CA ILE A 267 1.53 -19.26 1.05
C ILE A 267 0.07 -19.05 0.62
N ILE A 268 -0.34 -17.81 0.36
CA ILE A 268 -1.70 -17.49 -0.07
C ILE A 268 -2.03 -18.15 -1.40
N ARG A 269 -1.12 -18.09 -2.39
CA ARG A 269 -1.31 -18.71 -3.71
C ARG A 269 -1.44 -20.23 -3.65
N SER A 270 -0.75 -20.85 -2.70
CA SER A 270 -0.78 -22.31 -2.49
C SER A 270 -1.94 -22.78 -1.61
N HIS A 271 -2.73 -21.84 -1.05
CA HIS A 271 -3.84 -22.20 -0.17
C HIS A 271 -4.95 -22.93 -0.93
N ARG A 272 -5.62 -23.91 -0.26
CA ARG A 272 -6.68 -24.71 -0.87
C ARG A 272 -7.83 -23.91 -1.47
N ALA A 273 -8.15 -22.74 -0.90
CA ALA A 273 -9.18 -21.87 -1.46
C ALA A 273 -8.84 -21.42 -2.88
N VAL A 274 -7.56 -21.19 -3.19
CA VAL A 274 -7.08 -20.81 -4.52
C VAL A 274 -6.94 -22.05 -5.42
N THR A 275 -6.32 -23.12 -4.91
CA THR A 275 -5.97 -24.30 -5.72
C THR A 275 -7.15 -25.25 -5.97
N GLU A 276 -8.08 -25.40 -5.00
CA GLU A 276 -9.20 -26.34 -5.09
C GLU A 276 -10.53 -25.65 -5.42
N LEU A 277 -10.78 -24.44 -4.84
CA LEU A 277 -12.05 -23.74 -5.01
C LEU A 277 -11.99 -22.68 -6.13
N SER A 278 -10.82 -22.47 -6.75
CA SER A 278 -10.60 -21.48 -7.81
C SER A 278 -10.96 -20.04 -7.39
N VAL A 279 -10.75 -19.70 -6.12
CA VAL A 279 -10.86 -18.33 -5.62
C VAL A 279 -9.87 -17.47 -6.40
N ARG A 280 -10.34 -16.36 -6.98
CA ARG A 280 -9.43 -15.42 -7.65
C ARG A 280 -8.49 -14.80 -6.64
N CYS A 281 -7.19 -14.86 -6.97
CA CYS A 281 -6.14 -14.34 -6.11
C CYS A 281 -5.36 -13.25 -6.86
N ASN A 282 -5.28 -12.07 -6.28
CA ASN A 282 -4.42 -10.98 -6.72
C ASN A 282 -3.28 -10.82 -5.71
N ILE A 283 -2.05 -10.79 -6.19
CA ILE A 283 -0.87 -10.64 -5.33
C ILE A 283 0.01 -9.51 -5.84
N GLU A 284 0.31 -8.60 -4.95
CA GLU A 284 1.39 -7.64 -5.06
C GLU A 284 2.47 -8.00 -4.05
N ALA A 285 3.69 -8.22 -4.53
CA ALA A 285 4.81 -8.71 -3.73
C ALA A 285 6.07 -7.88 -3.95
N ASP A 286 7.24 -8.47 -3.69
CA ASP A 286 8.56 -7.83 -3.78
C ASP A 286 8.81 -7.23 -5.16
N SER A 287 9.48 -6.07 -5.20
CA SER A 287 9.76 -5.37 -6.45
C SER A 287 11.15 -4.74 -6.45
N LEU A 288 11.91 -4.98 -7.52
CA LEU A 288 13.20 -4.32 -7.76
C LEU A 288 13.05 -3.25 -8.84
N ASN A 289 12.24 -2.23 -8.55
CA ASN A 289 11.96 -1.14 -9.48
C ASN A 289 13.23 -0.44 -9.96
N SER A 290 13.20 0.00 -11.20
CA SER A 290 14.38 0.52 -11.88
C SER A 290 14.17 1.93 -12.41
N ALA A 291 15.21 2.74 -12.39
CA ALA A 291 15.31 4.01 -13.10
C ALA A 291 16.40 3.88 -14.19
N LEU A 292 16.06 4.17 -15.43
CA LEU A 292 16.94 4.07 -16.59
C LEU A 292 17.18 5.44 -17.20
N LEU A 293 18.42 5.90 -17.23
CA LEU A 293 18.81 7.10 -17.97
C LEU A 293 19.16 6.73 -19.42
N SER A 294 18.74 7.57 -20.36
CA SER A 294 19.07 7.42 -21.79
C SER A 294 20.58 7.41 -22.04
N PRO A 295 21.09 6.59 -22.98
CA PRO A 295 22.51 6.59 -23.35
C PRO A 295 22.99 7.91 -23.97
N ALA A 296 22.09 8.72 -24.53
CA ALA A 296 22.41 10.03 -25.10
C ALA A 296 22.48 11.16 -24.05
N ALA A 297 22.12 10.89 -22.79
CA ALA A 297 22.13 11.90 -21.73
C ALA A 297 23.55 12.37 -21.42
N THR A 298 23.66 13.61 -20.96
CA THR A 298 24.87 14.20 -20.41
C THR A 298 24.64 14.69 -18.98
N ALA A 299 25.66 15.00 -18.23
CA ALA A 299 25.53 15.54 -16.87
C ALA A 299 24.74 16.88 -16.81
N ASN A 300 24.66 17.60 -17.93
CA ASN A 300 23.93 18.86 -18.05
C ASN A 300 22.52 18.69 -18.63
N SER A 301 22.15 17.49 -19.11
CA SER A 301 20.81 17.25 -19.68
C SER A 301 19.73 17.31 -18.60
N GLU A 302 18.53 17.75 -18.96
CA GLU A 302 17.40 17.80 -18.05
C GLU A 302 16.98 16.39 -17.61
N ALA A 303 17.03 15.40 -18.51
CA ALA A 303 16.79 14.00 -18.20
C ALA A 303 17.69 13.48 -17.06
N PHE A 304 18.97 13.87 -17.03
CA PHE A 304 19.88 13.54 -15.92
C PHE A 304 19.43 14.18 -14.61
N GLN A 305 19.06 15.47 -14.64
CA GLN A 305 18.61 16.19 -13.43
C GLN A 305 17.30 15.62 -12.89
N LEU A 306 16.38 15.20 -13.76
CA LEU A 306 15.12 14.54 -13.40
C LEU A 306 15.37 13.18 -12.74
N LEU A 307 16.25 12.34 -13.30
CA LEU A 307 16.64 11.07 -12.69
C LEU A 307 17.24 11.29 -11.29
N VAL A 308 18.17 12.22 -11.15
CA VAL A 308 18.81 12.53 -9.85
C VAL A 308 17.79 13.00 -8.82
N ALA A 309 16.84 13.84 -9.24
CA ALA A 309 15.78 14.34 -8.36
C ALA A 309 14.86 13.21 -7.88
N GLU A 310 14.39 12.36 -8.82
CA GLU A 310 13.49 11.27 -8.50
C GLU A 310 14.19 10.16 -7.70
N ALA A 311 15.43 9.81 -8.01
CA ALA A 311 16.20 8.83 -7.24
C ALA A 311 16.30 9.23 -5.76
N ALA A 312 16.69 10.46 -5.48
CA ALA A 312 16.77 10.96 -4.10
C ALA A 312 15.38 11.03 -3.43
N ARG A 313 14.33 11.43 -4.16
CA ARG A 313 12.96 11.47 -3.66
C ARG A 313 12.44 10.08 -3.29
N GLU A 314 12.64 9.10 -4.16
CA GLU A 314 12.15 7.73 -3.97
C GLU A 314 12.85 7.00 -2.83
N MET A 315 14.09 7.37 -2.52
CA MET A 315 14.80 6.87 -1.35
C MET A 315 14.29 7.47 -0.04
N THR A 316 13.71 8.66 -0.06
CA THR A 316 13.39 9.43 1.17
C THR A 316 11.89 9.48 1.50
N VAL A 317 10.99 9.51 0.51
CA VAL A 317 9.54 9.50 0.75
C VAL A 317 9.14 8.22 1.47
N LYS A 318 8.42 8.36 2.59
CA LYS A 318 8.02 7.26 3.49
C LYS A 318 9.21 6.41 3.94
N SER A 319 10.40 7.02 4.09
CA SER A 319 11.66 6.34 4.44
C SER A 319 12.00 5.19 3.48
N GLY A 320 11.68 5.36 2.19
CA GLY A 320 11.86 4.35 1.16
C GLY A 320 10.96 3.12 1.27
N GLN A 321 9.99 3.11 2.20
CA GLN A 321 9.05 2.00 2.41
C GLN A 321 7.88 2.06 1.41
N LYS A 322 8.20 2.04 0.12
CA LYS A 322 7.25 2.02 -0.97
C LYS A 322 7.51 0.79 -1.84
N CYS A 323 6.46 0.06 -2.18
CA CYS A 323 6.54 -1.06 -3.12
C CYS A 323 7.09 -0.62 -4.49
N THR A 324 6.85 0.63 -4.85
CA THR A 324 7.30 1.28 -6.09
C THR A 324 8.62 2.05 -5.97
N ALA A 325 9.29 2.11 -4.82
CA ALA A 325 10.54 2.89 -4.68
C ALA A 325 11.62 2.41 -5.65
N ILE A 326 12.41 3.33 -6.20
CA ILE A 326 13.56 3.00 -7.05
C ILE A 326 14.59 2.25 -6.21
N ARG A 327 14.89 1.01 -6.57
CA ARG A 327 15.91 0.18 -5.91
C ARG A 327 17.20 0.12 -6.71
N ARG A 328 17.10 0.19 -8.05
CA ARG A 328 18.24 0.09 -8.98
C ARG A 328 18.21 1.25 -9.95
N ILE A 329 19.34 1.97 -10.06
CA ILE A 329 19.50 3.15 -10.90
C ILE A 329 20.52 2.82 -11.97
N PHE A 330 20.13 2.85 -13.24
CA PHE A 330 20.98 2.50 -14.38
C PHE A 330 21.35 3.76 -15.16
N VAL A 331 22.65 4.02 -15.29
CA VAL A 331 23.19 5.19 -15.99
C VAL A 331 24.30 4.78 -16.96
N PRO A 332 24.53 5.53 -18.07
CA PRO A 332 25.73 5.32 -18.88
C PRO A 332 26.99 5.36 -18.01
N ARG A 333 27.97 4.48 -18.26
CA ARG A 333 29.21 4.41 -17.46
C ARG A 333 29.93 5.76 -17.33
N ALA A 334 29.93 6.57 -18.38
CA ALA A 334 30.53 7.90 -18.36
C ALA A 334 29.85 8.86 -17.35
N LEU A 335 28.61 8.58 -16.93
CA LEU A 335 27.85 9.41 -15.99
C LEU A 335 27.79 8.82 -14.57
N TYR A 336 28.39 7.66 -14.32
CA TYR A 336 28.33 6.96 -13.04
C TYR A 336 28.78 7.82 -11.87
N GLN A 337 29.98 8.42 -11.97
CA GLN A 337 30.53 9.26 -10.92
C GLN A 337 29.72 10.55 -10.73
N ALA A 338 29.32 11.21 -11.81
CA ALA A 338 28.49 12.41 -11.74
C ALA A 338 27.12 12.12 -11.11
N ALA A 339 26.51 10.96 -11.40
CA ALA A 339 25.25 10.55 -10.80
C ALA A 339 25.41 10.24 -9.30
N ALA A 340 26.48 9.55 -8.90
CA ALA A 340 26.78 9.28 -7.50
C ALA A 340 26.90 10.58 -6.67
N GLU A 341 27.68 11.54 -7.17
CA GLU A 341 27.86 12.84 -6.53
C GLU A 341 26.58 13.66 -6.46
N ALA A 342 25.84 13.73 -7.57
CA ALA A 342 24.62 14.53 -7.65
C ALA A 342 23.48 13.97 -6.77
N ILE A 343 23.29 12.64 -6.75
CA ILE A 343 22.31 11.99 -5.87
C ILE A 343 22.73 12.15 -4.40
N GLY A 344 24.01 11.88 -4.08
CA GLY A 344 24.55 12.06 -2.73
C GLY A 344 24.38 13.49 -2.20
N ALA A 345 24.65 14.51 -3.03
CA ALA A 345 24.47 15.92 -2.68
C ALA A 345 23.00 16.29 -2.39
N ARG A 346 22.02 15.62 -3.03
CA ARG A 346 20.60 15.78 -2.72
C ARG A 346 20.23 15.07 -1.43
N LEU A 347 20.68 13.84 -1.24
CA LEU A 347 20.41 13.05 -0.03
C LEU A 347 20.99 13.71 1.22
N ALA A 348 22.14 14.37 1.13
CA ALA A 348 22.78 15.12 2.22
C ALA A 348 21.92 16.27 2.78
N LYS A 349 20.90 16.73 2.03
CA LYS A 349 19.94 17.76 2.46
C LYS A 349 18.76 17.19 3.24
N THR A 350 18.65 15.87 3.37
CA THR A 350 17.54 15.19 4.01
C THR A 350 17.79 15.09 5.52
N THR A 351 17.02 15.82 6.31
CA THR A 351 17.01 15.67 7.77
C THR A 351 16.13 14.48 8.16
N VAL A 352 16.70 13.57 8.96
CA VAL A 352 16.04 12.34 9.41
C VAL A 352 15.77 12.41 10.91
N GLY A 353 14.60 12.01 11.37
CA GLY A 353 14.29 12.01 12.80
C GLY A 353 12.82 11.94 13.14
N ASN A 354 12.45 12.59 14.25
CA ASN A 354 11.08 12.64 14.74
C ASN A 354 10.17 13.43 13.78
N PRO A 355 9.15 12.81 13.17
CA PRO A 355 8.27 13.46 12.20
C PRO A 355 7.43 14.61 12.78
N ARG A 356 7.35 14.74 14.11
CA ARG A 356 6.70 15.87 14.80
C ARG A 356 7.52 17.15 14.75
N ASN A 357 8.82 17.05 14.49
CA ASN A 357 9.68 18.19 14.32
C ASN A 357 9.60 18.69 12.88
N GLU A 358 9.18 19.94 12.69
CA GLU A 358 8.95 20.54 11.37
C GLU A 358 10.19 20.65 10.48
N THR A 359 11.38 20.54 11.04
CA THR A 359 12.64 20.53 10.26
C THR A 359 12.96 19.17 9.68
N VAL A 360 12.33 18.11 10.15
CA VAL A 360 12.51 16.74 9.69
C VAL A 360 11.85 16.55 8.33
N ARG A 361 12.58 15.97 7.37
CA ARG A 361 12.11 15.70 6.01
C ARG A 361 11.83 14.22 5.76
N MET A 362 12.40 13.35 6.57
CA MET A 362 12.19 11.90 6.51
C MET A 362 11.99 11.36 7.93
N GLY A 363 10.89 10.67 8.17
CA GLY A 363 10.55 10.07 9.44
C GLY A 363 11.21 8.70 9.67
N ALA A 364 10.60 7.89 10.54
CA ALA A 364 11.08 6.56 10.89
C ALA A 364 10.60 5.47 9.93
N LEU A 365 11.26 4.31 9.97
CA LEU A 365 10.66 3.05 9.54
C LEU A 365 9.51 2.68 10.49
N VAL A 366 8.62 1.83 10.02
CA VAL A 366 7.37 1.51 10.75
C VAL A 366 7.59 0.81 12.10
N SER A 367 8.69 0.11 12.29
CA SER A 367 8.99 -0.65 13.51
C SER A 367 10.48 -1.00 13.65
N GLN A 368 10.85 -1.52 14.80
CA GLN A 368 12.20 -2.03 15.06
C GLN A 368 12.51 -3.28 14.24
N GLU A 369 11.49 -4.14 14.00
CA GLU A 369 11.68 -5.32 13.13
C GLU A 369 11.98 -4.88 11.70
N GLN A 370 11.30 -3.84 11.21
CA GLN A 370 11.57 -3.30 9.89
C GLN A 370 12.97 -2.66 9.81
N LYS A 371 13.39 -1.95 10.86
CA LYS A 371 14.77 -1.44 10.96
C LYS A 371 15.80 -2.57 10.91
N ALA A 372 15.60 -3.63 11.68
CA ALA A 372 16.48 -4.80 11.65
C ALA A 372 16.54 -5.46 10.27
N SER A 373 15.38 -5.60 9.60
CA SER A 373 15.29 -6.14 8.23
C SER A 373 16.04 -5.27 7.21
N VAL A 374 15.89 -3.95 7.27
CA VAL A 374 16.61 -3.01 6.39
C VAL A 374 18.12 -3.09 6.60
N LEU A 375 18.57 -3.12 7.85
CA LEU A 375 20.00 -3.21 8.15
C LEU A 375 20.60 -4.55 7.71
N ALA A 376 19.88 -5.65 7.88
CA ALA A 376 20.27 -6.98 7.41
C ALA A 376 20.36 -7.03 5.87
N GLY A 377 19.35 -6.51 5.17
CA GLY A 377 19.37 -6.43 3.71
C GLY A 377 20.48 -5.52 3.17
N LEU A 378 20.70 -4.37 3.82
CA LEU A 378 21.81 -3.48 3.49
C LEU A 378 23.17 -4.18 3.64
N ALA A 379 23.35 -4.99 4.69
CA ALA A 379 24.57 -5.78 4.87
C ALA A 379 24.77 -6.81 3.74
N GLN A 380 23.69 -7.43 3.25
CA GLN A 380 23.75 -8.33 2.10
C GLN A 380 24.15 -7.58 0.82
N LEU A 381 23.54 -6.41 0.52
CA LEU A 381 23.89 -5.64 -0.67
C LEU A 381 25.34 -5.18 -0.65
N LYS A 382 25.89 -4.84 0.52
CA LYS A 382 27.30 -4.43 0.69
C LYS A 382 28.31 -5.53 0.38
N THR A 383 27.92 -6.77 0.20
CA THR A 383 28.82 -7.87 -0.26
C THR A 383 29.22 -7.70 -1.74
N GLU A 384 28.42 -6.98 -2.52
CA GLU A 384 28.65 -6.77 -3.97
C GLU A 384 28.68 -5.29 -4.38
N ALA A 385 28.47 -4.37 -3.43
CA ALA A 385 28.43 -2.93 -3.68
C ALA A 385 29.20 -2.15 -2.62
N THR A 386 29.75 -1.00 -3.02
CA THR A 386 30.38 -0.03 -2.13
C THR A 386 29.38 1.06 -1.72
N VAL A 387 29.62 1.70 -0.58
CA VAL A 387 28.82 2.84 -0.13
C VAL A 387 29.31 4.11 -0.84
N LEU A 388 28.42 4.72 -1.62
CA LEU A 388 28.67 6.00 -2.30
C LEU A 388 28.23 7.19 -1.44
N PHE A 389 27.14 7.00 -0.66
CA PHE A 389 26.65 7.99 0.30
C PHE A 389 26.03 7.27 1.50
N ASP A 390 26.35 7.72 2.72
CA ASP A 390 25.77 7.24 3.98
C ASP A 390 25.25 8.42 4.81
N GLY A 391 23.93 8.59 4.84
CA GLY A 391 23.27 9.64 5.61
C GLY A 391 23.30 9.41 7.12
N ASN A 392 23.62 8.20 7.59
CA ASN A 392 23.68 7.89 9.03
C ASN A 392 24.80 8.62 9.76
N THR A 393 25.76 9.20 9.04
CA THR A 393 26.84 10.01 9.60
C THR A 393 26.39 11.40 10.08
N ALA A 394 25.23 11.90 9.62
CA ALA A 394 24.74 13.24 9.94
C ALA A 394 24.01 13.36 11.30
N GLY A 395 23.70 12.23 11.94
CA GLY A 395 22.90 12.19 13.17
C GLY A 395 21.39 12.34 12.93
N LEU A 396 20.60 12.07 13.99
CA LEU A 396 19.14 12.14 13.94
C LEU A 396 18.65 13.45 14.60
N VAL A 397 17.55 14.00 14.07
CA VAL A 397 16.92 15.22 14.62
C VAL A 397 15.79 14.81 15.55
N ASP A 398 15.88 15.21 16.83
CA ASP A 398 14.85 14.94 17.83
C ASP A 398 14.46 13.45 17.93
N ALA A 399 15.43 12.58 17.74
CA ALA A 399 15.30 11.13 17.85
C ALA A 399 16.63 10.52 18.26
N ASP A 400 16.59 9.37 18.95
CA ASP A 400 17.79 8.68 19.39
C ASP A 400 18.07 7.40 18.57
N ALA A 401 19.14 6.70 18.92
CA ALA A 401 19.57 5.48 18.23
C ALA A 401 18.58 4.31 18.41
N ASN A 402 17.72 4.36 19.46
CA ASN A 402 16.71 3.34 19.72
C ASN A 402 15.43 3.56 18.90
N SER A 403 15.29 4.74 18.25
CA SER A 403 14.21 4.97 17.29
C SER A 403 14.33 4.05 16.07
N ALA A 404 13.24 3.84 15.34
CA ALA A 404 13.27 3.10 14.08
C ALA A 404 13.76 3.96 12.89
N CYS A 405 14.42 5.08 13.14
CA CYS A 405 15.01 5.92 12.09
C CYS A 405 16.22 5.23 11.45
N VAL A 406 16.30 5.30 10.12
CA VAL A 406 17.45 4.88 9.30
C VAL A 406 17.62 5.92 8.21
N ALA A 407 18.80 6.51 8.09
CA ALA A 407 19.07 7.51 7.07
C ALA A 407 19.31 6.87 5.68
N PRO A 408 19.17 7.63 4.58
CA PRO A 408 19.34 7.08 3.23
C PRO A 408 20.78 6.65 2.96
N VAL A 409 20.91 5.49 2.29
CA VAL A 409 22.19 4.93 1.86
C VAL A 409 22.15 4.68 0.36
N LEU A 410 23.04 5.33 -0.39
CA LEU A 410 23.28 5.05 -1.79
C LEU A 410 24.46 4.10 -1.92
N LEU A 411 24.20 2.95 -2.52
CA LEU A 411 25.22 1.97 -2.90
C LEU A 411 25.58 2.11 -4.37
N GLY A 412 26.72 1.55 -4.77
CA GLY A 412 27.11 1.47 -6.16
C GLY A 412 28.06 0.32 -6.43
N THR A 413 28.09 -0.15 -7.67
CA THR A 413 29.01 -1.17 -8.15
C THR A 413 29.48 -0.83 -9.56
N GLU A 414 30.76 -1.04 -9.85
CA GLU A 414 31.29 -0.86 -11.21
C GLU A 414 31.15 -2.12 -12.07
N GLN A 415 30.77 -3.24 -11.47
CA GLN A 415 30.61 -4.54 -12.14
C GLN A 415 29.18 -5.13 -11.99
N PRO A 416 28.14 -4.38 -12.39
CA PRO A 416 26.75 -4.77 -12.12
C PRO A 416 26.35 -6.06 -12.84
N MET A 417 26.96 -6.40 -13.97
CA MET A 417 26.71 -7.64 -14.69
C MET A 417 27.16 -8.88 -13.91
N ALA A 418 28.19 -8.79 -13.09
CA ALA A 418 28.69 -9.90 -12.27
C ALA A 418 27.87 -10.08 -10.97
N ALA A 419 27.18 -9.04 -10.52
CA ALA A 419 26.44 -9.04 -9.28
C ALA A 419 25.25 -10.02 -9.32
N GLN A 420 24.93 -10.65 -8.21
CA GLN A 420 23.79 -11.54 -8.04
C GLN A 420 22.82 -10.99 -6.99
N VAL A 421 23.35 -10.63 -5.82
CA VAL A 421 22.58 -10.14 -4.66
C VAL A 421 21.86 -8.83 -5.00
N LEU A 422 22.54 -7.92 -5.73
CA LEU A 422 21.97 -6.64 -6.13
C LEU A 422 20.75 -6.75 -7.07
N HIS A 423 20.60 -7.88 -7.75
CA HIS A 423 19.46 -8.17 -8.64
C HIS A 423 18.43 -9.12 -8.01
N ALA A 424 18.67 -9.58 -6.78
CA ALA A 424 17.83 -10.55 -6.09
C ALA A 424 17.20 -10.02 -4.80
N VAL A 425 17.91 -9.17 -4.05
CA VAL A 425 17.48 -8.72 -2.71
C VAL A 425 16.83 -7.34 -2.78
N GLU A 426 15.59 -7.25 -2.32
CA GLU A 426 14.93 -5.98 -2.05
C GLU A 426 15.17 -5.54 -0.60
N VAL A 427 15.69 -4.32 -0.43
CA VAL A 427 15.76 -3.66 0.89
C VAL A 427 14.60 -2.67 0.98
N PHE A 428 13.56 -3.01 1.76
CA PHE A 428 12.35 -2.21 1.86
C PHE A 428 12.54 -1.03 2.83
N GLY A 429 13.41 -0.09 2.43
CA GLY A 429 13.85 1.06 3.19
C GLY A 429 14.57 2.08 2.31
N PRO A 430 15.27 3.07 2.90
CA PRO A 430 15.89 4.19 2.18
C PRO A 430 17.23 3.80 1.51
N VAL A 431 17.21 2.73 0.71
CA VAL A 431 18.41 2.17 0.07
C VAL A 431 18.17 1.99 -1.42
N SER A 432 19.11 2.46 -2.25
CA SER A 432 19.17 2.23 -3.69
C SER A 432 20.59 1.95 -4.14
N THR A 433 20.73 1.25 -5.28
CA THR A 433 22.02 0.91 -5.87
C THR A 433 22.19 1.53 -7.25
N LEU A 434 23.25 2.29 -7.44
CA LEU A 434 23.67 2.88 -8.72
C LEU A 434 24.50 1.88 -9.51
N MET A 435 24.18 1.70 -10.79
CA MET A 435 24.76 0.69 -11.67
C MET A 435 25.08 1.32 -13.03
N PRO A 436 26.34 1.29 -13.49
CA PRO A 436 26.70 1.73 -14.84
C PRO A 436 26.32 0.67 -15.88
N TYR A 437 26.08 1.12 -17.11
CA TYR A 437 25.99 0.25 -18.28
C TYR A 437 26.83 0.78 -19.42
N ASP A 438 27.32 -0.10 -20.29
CA ASP A 438 28.13 0.22 -21.47
C ASP A 438 27.29 0.22 -22.75
N SER A 439 26.20 -0.57 -22.78
CA SER A 439 25.22 -0.57 -23.86
C SER A 439 23.79 -0.64 -23.31
N ILE A 440 22.82 -0.20 -24.10
CA ILE A 440 21.43 -0.24 -23.68
C ILE A 440 20.90 -1.69 -23.52
N ASP A 441 21.41 -2.63 -24.31
CA ASP A 441 21.05 -4.06 -24.21
C ASP A 441 21.56 -4.66 -22.90
N GLU A 442 22.73 -4.22 -22.44
CA GLU A 442 23.25 -4.59 -21.12
C GLU A 442 22.35 -4.06 -20.02
N ALA A 443 21.91 -2.79 -20.10
CA ALA A 443 20.97 -2.21 -19.13
C ALA A 443 19.65 -3.00 -19.10
N TYR A 444 19.06 -3.32 -20.25
CA TYR A 444 17.84 -4.14 -20.32
C TYR A 444 18.04 -5.55 -19.72
N THR A 445 19.21 -6.13 -19.96
CA THR A 445 19.56 -7.45 -19.38
C THR A 445 19.61 -7.39 -17.86
N MET A 446 20.29 -6.40 -17.29
CA MET A 446 20.38 -6.20 -15.85
C MET A 446 18.99 -5.89 -15.22
N ILE A 447 18.20 -5.06 -15.88
CA ILE A 447 16.83 -4.72 -15.40
C ILE A 447 15.98 -6.00 -15.31
N ARG A 448 16.00 -6.84 -16.36
CA ARG A 448 15.22 -8.11 -16.39
C ARG A 448 15.66 -9.12 -15.35
N ARG A 449 16.89 -9.07 -14.85
CA ARG A 449 17.37 -9.92 -13.73
C ARG A 449 16.61 -9.66 -12.42
N GLY A 450 15.82 -8.58 -12.33
CA GLY A 450 14.87 -8.38 -11.25
C GLY A 450 13.64 -9.30 -11.31
N GLU A 451 13.49 -10.10 -12.37
CA GLU A 451 12.45 -11.14 -12.56
C GLU A 451 11.00 -10.61 -12.48
N GLY A 452 10.80 -9.36 -12.82
CA GLY A 452 9.53 -8.67 -12.76
C GLY A 452 9.49 -7.59 -11.66
N SER A 453 8.81 -6.49 -11.95
CA SER A 453 8.72 -5.34 -11.06
C SER A 453 7.44 -4.56 -11.29
N LEU A 454 7.09 -3.69 -10.35
CA LEU A 454 5.90 -2.84 -10.43
C LEU A 454 6.12 -1.70 -11.44
N VAL A 455 7.30 -1.07 -11.43
CA VAL A 455 7.54 0.11 -12.26
C VAL A 455 9.01 0.23 -12.70
N CYS A 456 9.19 0.70 -13.94
CA CYS A 456 10.47 1.25 -14.41
C CYS A 456 10.25 2.67 -14.94
N SER A 457 11.10 3.63 -14.54
CA SER A 457 11.13 4.96 -15.16
C SER A 457 12.24 5.06 -16.20
N VAL A 458 11.92 5.64 -17.34
CA VAL A 458 12.87 5.95 -18.43
C VAL A 458 13.00 7.46 -18.53
N TYR A 459 14.21 7.97 -18.35
CA TYR A 459 14.54 9.39 -18.42
C TYR A 459 15.25 9.69 -19.73
N SER A 460 14.63 10.46 -20.61
CA SER A 460 15.17 10.75 -21.95
C SER A 460 14.59 12.04 -22.53
N GLU A 461 15.38 12.73 -23.33
CA GLU A 461 14.98 13.83 -24.17
C GLU A 461 14.66 13.36 -25.62
N ASP A 462 14.93 12.07 -25.92
CA ASP A 462 14.64 11.45 -27.23
C ASP A 462 13.37 10.61 -27.18
N PRO A 463 12.30 11.02 -27.87
CA PRO A 463 11.03 10.28 -27.92
C PRO A 463 11.16 8.89 -28.59
N ALA A 464 12.08 8.74 -29.57
CA ALA A 464 12.27 7.47 -30.26
C ALA A 464 12.93 6.44 -29.32
N PHE A 465 13.94 6.84 -28.57
CA PHE A 465 14.53 6.01 -27.52
C PHE A 465 13.47 5.67 -26.46
N THR A 466 12.70 6.65 -26.00
CA THR A 466 11.65 6.43 -24.98
C THR A 466 10.64 5.39 -25.42
N ALA A 467 10.19 5.43 -26.68
CA ALA A 467 9.26 4.45 -27.23
C ALA A 467 9.89 3.04 -27.29
N GLN A 468 11.12 2.92 -27.76
CA GLN A 468 11.84 1.64 -27.82
C GLN A 468 12.04 1.03 -26.42
N ALA A 469 12.52 1.85 -25.47
CA ALA A 469 12.75 1.42 -24.09
C ALA A 469 11.43 1.00 -23.42
N SER A 470 10.33 1.73 -23.66
CA SER A 470 9.01 1.37 -23.12
C SER A 470 8.56 -0.01 -23.59
N VAL A 471 8.68 -0.30 -24.87
CA VAL A 471 8.33 -1.63 -25.43
C VAL A 471 9.25 -2.72 -24.87
N ALA A 472 10.56 -2.46 -24.80
CA ALA A 472 11.55 -3.41 -24.30
C ALA A 472 11.34 -3.79 -22.83
N LEU A 473 10.77 -2.90 -22.01
CA LEU A 473 10.60 -3.05 -20.56
C LEU A 473 9.17 -3.44 -20.16
N ALA A 474 8.16 -3.21 -21.01
CA ALA A 474 6.76 -3.45 -20.69
C ALA A 474 6.45 -4.91 -20.31
N SER A 475 7.15 -5.89 -20.87
CA SER A 475 6.95 -7.30 -20.55
C SER A 475 7.43 -7.70 -19.14
N SER A 476 8.27 -6.89 -18.50
CA SER A 476 8.86 -7.17 -17.18
C SER A 476 8.40 -6.19 -16.10
N HIS A 477 7.53 -5.23 -16.43
CA HIS A 477 7.03 -4.22 -15.49
C HIS A 477 5.54 -4.00 -15.68
N GLY A 478 4.83 -3.78 -14.59
CA GLY A 478 3.41 -3.40 -14.65
C GLY A 478 3.20 -2.00 -15.23
N ARG A 479 4.17 -1.11 -15.02
CA ARG A 479 4.15 0.26 -15.52
C ARG A 479 5.53 0.71 -16.01
N VAL A 480 5.59 1.32 -17.17
CA VAL A 480 6.76 2.07 -17.65
C VAL A 480 6.42 3.56 -17.57
N HIS A 481 7.19 4.31 -16.77
CA HIS A 481 7.00 5.74 -16.55
C HIS A 481 8.02 6.51 -17.39
N ALA A 482 7.59 7.02 -18.55
CA ALA A 482 8.42 7.78 -19.46
C ALA A 482 8.51 9.25 -19.01
N ILE A 483 9.70 9.72 -18.70
CA ILE A 483 9.96 11.06 -18.19
C ILE A 483 10.85 11.82 -19.17
N SER A 484 10.30 12.95 -19.66
CA SER A 484 10.99 13.91 -20.50
C SER A 484 10.85 15.32 -19.91
N PRO A 485 11.59 16.32 -20.41
CA PRO A 485 11.41 17.73 -20.04
C PRO A 485 9.96 18.22 -20.20
N ASP A 486 9.25 17.74 -21.22
CA ASP A 486 7.87 18.16 -21.51
C ASP A 486 6.89 17.84 -20.38
N VAL A 487 7.17 16.80 -19.58
CA VAL A 487 6.32 16.37 -18.45
C VAL A 487 6.96 16.63 -17.09
N ALA A 488 8.11 17.26 -17.03
CA ALA A 488 8.91 17.46 -15.81
C ALA A 488 8.14 18.11 -14.65
N ALA A 489 7.27 19.08 -14.97
CA ALA A 489 6.40 19.76 -13.98
C ALA A 489 5.03 19.10 -13.78
N LEU A 490 4.67 18.11 -14.58
CA LEU A 490 3.32 17.55 -14.66
C LEU A 490 3.23 16.12 -14.15
N HIS A 491 4.34 15.34 -14.22
CA HIS A 491 4.31 13.93 -13.88
C HIS A 491 4.07 13.70 -12.38
N SER A 492 3.39 12.61 -12.05
CA SER A 492 3.05 12.26 -10.67
C SER A 492 4.25 11.81 -9.82
N GLY A 493 5.38 11.49 -10.46
CA GLY A 493 6.56 10.85 -9.87
C GLY A 493 6.59 9.35 -10.09
N HIS A 494 7.79 8.78 -10.01
CA HIS A 494 8.05 7.35 -10.25
C HIS A 494 7.14 6.45 -9.41
N GLY A 495 7.11 6.69 -8.11
CA GLY A 495 6.46 5.82 -7.14
C GLY A 495 4.98 6.11 -6.89
N ASN A 496 4.41 7.17 -7.46
CA ASN A 496 2.99 7.48 -7.25
C ASN A 496 2.13 6.74 -8.28
N VAL A 497 1.12 6.04 -7.80
CA VAL A 497 0.16 5.32 -8.65
C VAL A 497 -1.13 6.11 -8.72
N MET A 498 -1.52 6.48 -9.93
CA MET A 498 -2.79 7.16 -10.17
C MET A 498 -3.87 6.13 -10.50
N PRO A 499 -5.12 6.30 -10.04
CA PRO A 499 -6.18 5.29 -10.21
C PRO A 499 -6.55 4.99 -11.67
N MET A 500 -6.23 5.89 -12.63
CA MET A 500 -6.39 5.64 -14.06
C MET A 500 -5.26 4.80 -14.66
N SER A 501 -4.16 4.59 -13.95
CA SER A 501 -3.01 3.81 -14.39
C SER A 501 -2.98 2.44 -13.71
N LEU A 502 -2.51 1.42 -14.42
CA LEU A 502 -2.35 0.08 -13.85
C LEU A 502 -1.35 0.09 -12.70
N HIS A 503 -1.68 -0.63 -11.62
CA HIS A 503 -0.79 -1.00 -10.53
C HIS A 503 -0.68 -2.52 -10.43
N GLY A 504 0.52 -3.01 -10.21
CA GLY A 504 0.85 -4.42 -10.20
C GLY A 504 2.09 -4.69 -11.02
N GLY A 505 2.43 -5.94 -11.24
CA GLY A 505 3.59 -6.31 -12.05
C GLY A 505 3.79 -7.81 -12.18
N PRO A 506 4.46 -8.26 -13.25
CA PRO A 506 4.69 -9.66 -13.55
C PRO A 506 5.74 -10.28 -12.62
N GLY A 507 5.85 -11.60 -12.67
CA GLY A 507 6.91 -12.38 -12.04
C GLY A 507 6.94 -12.19 -10.52
N ARG A 508 8.11 -11.81 -9.98
CA ARG A 508 8.29 -11.63 -8.54
C ARG A 508 7.38 -10.55 -7.93
N ALA A 509 6.93 -9.58 -8.73
CA ALA A 509 5.99 -8.57 -8.28
C ALA A 509 4.58 -9.14 -7.99
N GLY A 510 4.36 -10.43 -8.22
CA GLY A 510 3.16 -11.14 -7.83
C GLY A 510 2.21 -11.48 -8.96
N GLY A 511 2.32 -10.88 -10.14
CA GLY A 511 1.46 -11.11 -11.29
C GLY A 511 0.04 -10.55 -11.13
N GLY A 512 -0.18 -9.70 -10.11
CA GLY A 512 -1.45 -9.04 -9.88
C GLY A 512 -1.62 -7.79 -10.73
N GLU A 513 -2.88 -7.40 -10.94
CA GLU A 513 -3.26 -6.14 -11.58
C GLU A 513 -4.36 -5.46 -10.77
N GLU A 514 -4.13 -4.20 -10.42
CA GLU A 514 -5.06 -3.35 -9.68
C GLU A 514 -5.19 -1.99 -10.37
N LEU A 515 -6.23 -1.23 -10.05
CA LEU A 515 -6.47 0.09 -10.63
C LEU A 515 -6.64 0.05 -12.16
N GLY A 516 -6.16 1.06 -12.89
CA GLY A 516 -6.33 1.15 -14.35
C GLY A 516 -7.74 1.57 -14.78
N GLY A 517 -8.38 2.43 -13.99
CA GLY A 517 -9.74 2.87 -14.23
C GLY A 517 -10.75 1.73 -14.08
N LEU A 518 -11.70 1.65 -14.99
CA LEU A 518 -12.73 0.60 -14.96
C LEU A 518 -12.17 -0.83 -15.18
N ARG A 519 -10.90 -0.98 -15.60
CA ARG A 519 -10.25 -2.30 -15.68
C ARG A 519 -10.18 -3.00 -14.33
N ALA A 520 -10.06 -2.24 -13.24
CA ALA A 520 -10.06 -2.78 -11.88
C ALA A 520 -11.31 -3.61 -11.55
N LEU A 521 -12.44 -3.29 -12.15
CA LEU A 521 -13.70 -4.01 -11.93
C LEU A 521 -13.62 -5.47 -12.39
N ASN A 522 -12.75 -5.79 -13.37
CA ASN A 522 -12.59 -7.15 -13.89
C ASN A 522 -12.25 -8.18 -12.80
N PHE A 523 -11.51 -7.78 -11.77
CA PHE A 523 -11.16 -8.67 -10.66
C PHE A 523 -12.39 -9.06 -9.82
N TYR A 524 -13.35 -8.15 -9.67
CA TYR A 524 -14.57 -8.30 -8.88
C TYR A 524 -15.78 -8.75 -9.68
N HIS A 525 -15.63 -8.92 -11.01
CA HIS A 525 -16.69 -9.35 -11.92
C HIS A 525 -16.43 -10.75 -12.47
N ARG A 526 -17.50 -11.40 -12.89
CA ARG A 526 -17.44 -12.62 -13.71
C ARG A 526 -17.90 -12.29 -15.12
N ARG A 527 -17.09 -12.66 -16.09
CA ARG A 527 -17.42 -12.55 -17.50
C ARG A 527 -18.20 -13.77 -17.93
N SER A 528 -19.29 -13.56 -18.68
CA SER A 528 -20.10 -14.63 -19.27
C SER A 528 -20.46 -14.29 -20.69
N ALA A 529 -20.54 -15.28 -21.57
CA ALA A 529 -21.07 -15.16 -22.93
C ALA A 529 -22.56 -15.51 -22.88
N VAL A 530 -23.42 -14.57 -23.24
CA VAL A 530 -24.85 -14.81 -23.40
C VAL A 530 -25.13 -15.01 -24.89
N GLN A 531 -25.63 -16.19 -25.25
CA GLN A 531 -25.97 -16.57 -26.62
C GLN A 531 -27.49 -16.63 -26.77
N GLY A 532 -28.03 -15.96 -27.76
CA GLY A 532 -29.48 -15.89 -27.93
C GLY A 532 -29.94 -15.13 -29.17
N SER A 533 -31.24 -14.89 -29.23
CA SER A 533 -31.82 -14.06 -30.30
C SER A 533 -31.40 -12.59 -30.14
N ALA A 534 -31.34 -11.87 -31.22
CA ALA A 534 -31.08 -10.43 -31.23
C ALA A 534 -31.99 -9.68 -30.24
N LEU A 535 -33.28 -10.01 -30.20
CA LEU A 535 -34.27 -9.40 -29.29
C LEU A 535 -33.93 -9.64 -27.82
N ALA A 536 -33.53 -10.86 -27.45
CA ALA A 536 -33.13 -11.17 -26.09
C ALA A 536 -31.87 -10.39 -25.66
N LEU A 537 -30.91 -10.26 -26.58
CA LEU A 537 -29.68 -9.50 -26.34
C LEU A 537 -29.92 -7.99 -26.32
N ASP A 538 -30.95 -7.47 -27.03
CA ASP A 538 -31.37 -6.06 -26.94
C ASP A 538 -31.94 -5.76 -25.54
N ALA A 539 -32.77 -6.63 -25.00
CA ALA A 539 -33.32 -6.50 -23.65
C ALA A 539 -32.22 -6.58 -22.58
N LEU A 540 -31.20 -7.44 -22.78
CA LEU A 540 -30.02 -7.53 -21.92
C LEU A 540 -29.19 -6.23 -21.97
N ALA A 541 -28.94 -5.71 -23.18
CA ALA A 541 -28.13 -4.51 -23.38
C ALA A 541 -28.79 -3.25 -22.80
N ALA A 542 -30.13 -3.21 -22.71
CA ALA A 542 -30.85 -2.12 -22.06
C ALA A 542 -30.53 -1.97 -20.56
N GLN A 543 -30.00 -3.02 -19.92
CA GLN A 543 -29.58 -3.03 -18.51
C GLN A 543 -28.07 -2.79 -18.36
N GLY A 544 -27.33 -2.72 -19.47
CA GLY A 544 -25.88 -2.71 -19.51
C GLY A 544 -25.27 -1.33 -19.62
N GLY A 545 -24.20 -1.09 -18.85
CA GLY A 545 -23.26 0.00 -19.08
C GLY A 545 -22.16 -0.44 -20.05
N LYS A 546 -21.69 0.46 -20.92
CA LYS A 546 -20.53 0.17 -21.76
C LYS A 546 -19.25 0.26 -20.93
N LEU A 547 -18.46 -0.80 -20.95
CA LEU A 547 -17.12 -0.78 -20.38
C LEU A 547 -16.21 -0.03 -21.35
N ALA A 548 -15.97 1.25 -21.10
CA ALA A 548 -14.94 2.02 -21.82
C ALA A 548 -13.58 1.63 -21.23
N LEU A 549 -12.84 0.73 -21.90
CA LEU A 549 -11.51 0.26 -21.53
C LEU A 549 -10.42 1.11 -22.18
#